data_681b222759fe32b2d8e0a53306bfd247
#
_entry.id   681b222759fe32b2d8e0a53306bfd247
#
_cell.length_a   1.000
_cell.length_b   1.000
_cell.length_c   1.000
_cell.angle_alpha   90.00
_cell.angle_beta   90.00
_cell.angle_gamma   90.00
#
_symmetry.space_group_name_H-M   'P 1'
#
loop_
_entity.id
_entity.type
_entity.pdbx_description
1 polymer ?
#
loop_
_entity_poly.entity_id
_entity_poly.type
_entity_poly.pdbx_seq_one_letter_code
_entity_poly.pdbx_strand_id
1 'polypeptide(L)'
;MNQLNTILIEGNITRNPEVHISPNGVKICKIPIAVNRFYKNTAGENVNEVSYFDIETYKTMADYCEKESEKGRGVRVKGRLKQNRWDSSDGKTNSRISIVAENIEFKTMLKNKTKELEAIKEATKSSSSKEHEMELSDEDMLEAE
;
A
#
# COMPACT_ATOMS: atom_id res chain seq x y z
N MET A 1 6.39 -31.88 13.48
CA MET A 1 7.22 -31.00 12.64
C MET A 1 6.39 -30.50 11.46
N ASN A 2 6.32 -29.20 11.25
CA ASN A 2 5.61 -28.63 10.11
C ASN A 2 6.49 -28.69 8.85
N GLN A 3 5.87 -28.96 7.72
CA GLN A 3 6.54 -28.88 6.43
C GLN A 3 6.85 -27.44 6.07
N LEU A 4 7.89 -27.22 5.29
CA LEU A 4 8.28 -25.90 4.81
C LEU A 4 7.20 -25.32 3.90
N ASN A 5 6.67 -24.15 4.27
CA ASN A 5 5.69 -23.41 3.50
C ASN A 5 5.89 -21.92 3.82
N THR A 6 6.68 -21.25 3.02
CA THR A 6 7.05 -19.85 3.23
C THR A 6 7.05 -19.10 1.91
N ILE A 7 6.49 -17.91 1.89
CA ILE A 7 6.49 -17.02 0.74
C ILE A 7 6.86 -15.60 1.19
N LEU A 8 7.65 -14.94 0.35
CA LEU A 8 7.90 -13.49 0.42
C LEU A 8 7.28 -12.86 -0.81
N ILE A 9 6.44 -11.87 -0.60
CA ILE A 9 5.71 -11.21 -1.69
C ILE A 9 5.61 -9.72 -1.43
N GLU A 10 5.71 -8.95 -2.50
CA GLU A 10 5.57 -7.50 -2.47
C GLU A 10 4.62 -7.08 -3.57
N GLY A 11 3.72 -6.16 -3.25
CA GLY A 11 2.74 -5.67 -4.21
C GLY A 11 2.06 -4.41 -3.74
N ASN A 12 1.06 -3.98 -4.49
CA ASN A 12 0.25 -2.81 -4.16
C ASN A 12 -1.19 -3.22 -3.87
N ILE A 13 -1.77 -2.60 -2.87
CA ILE A 13 -3.15 -2.85 -2.47
C ILE A 13 -4.08 -2.33 -3.56
N THR A 14 -4.98 -3.18 -4.06
CA THR A 14 -5.86 -2.88 -5.19
C THR A 14 -7.19 -2.24 -4.78
N ARG A 15 -7.65 -2.50 -3.57
CA ARG A 15 -8.88 -1.94 -2.99
C ARG A 15 -8.80 -1.97 -1.47
N ASN A 16 -9.72 -1.26 -0.82
CA ASN A 16 -9.79 -1.24 0.63
C ASN A 16 -9.96 -2.65 1.21
N PRO A 17 -9.36 -2.93 2.38
CA PRO A 17 -9.41 -4.25 2.98
C PRO A 17 -10.84 -4.63 3.41
N GLU A 18 -11.12 -5.92 3.35
CA GLU A 18 -12.35 -6.49 3.89
C GLU A 18 -12.09 -7.04 5.29
N VAL A 19 -12.90 -6.63 6.25
CA VAL A 19 -12.79 -7.09 7.64
C VAL A 19 -14.04 -7.85 8.02
N HIS A 20 -13.86 -9.03 8.60
CA HIS A 20 -14.96 -9.78 9.17
C HIS A 20 -14.51 -10.51 10.45
N ILE A 21 -15.48 -10.89 11.25
CA ILE A 21 -15.25 -11.63 12.47
C ILE A 21 -15.75 -13.06 12.25
N SER A 22 -14.88 -14.04 12.51
CA SER A 22 -15.24 -15.45 12.38
C SER A 22 -16.28 -15.86 13.45
N PRO A 23 -16.99 -17.01 13.27
CA PRO A 23 -17.90 -17.52 14.29
C PRO A 23 -17.24 -17.70 15.66
N ASN A 24 -15.94 -17.94 15.71
CA ASN A 24 -15.15 -18.07 16.93
C ASN A 24 -14.71 -16.73 17.55
N GLY A 25 -15.14 -15.59 16.99
CA GLY A 25 -14.80 -14.26 17.47
C GLY A 25 -13.42 -13.75 17.04
N VAL A 26 -12.76 -14.40 16.10
CA VAL A 26 -11.45 -13.99 15.58
C VAL A 26 -11.64 -12.98 14.45
N LYS A 27 -11.01 -11.83 14.58
CA LYS A 27 -10.99 -10.80 13.53
C LYS A 27 -10.07 -11.21 12.40
N ILE A 28 -10.57 -11.13 11.18
CA ILE A 28 -9.85 -11.45 9.95
C ILE A 28 -9.90 -10.23 9.02
N CYS A 29 -8.75 -9.78 8.55
CA CYS A 29 -8.65 -8.73 7.55
C CYS A 29 -8.05 -9.31 6.27
N LYS A 30 -8.76 -9.18 5.16
CA LYS A 30 -8.31 -9.60 3.84
C LYS A 30 -7.88 -8.40 3.02
N ILE A 31 -6.67 -8.46 2.49
CA ILE A 31 -6.06 -7.38 1.70
C ILE A 31 -5.77 -7.92 0.31
N PRO A 32 -6.47 -7.43 -0.73
CA PRO A 32 -6.14 -7.80 -2.10
C PRO A 32 -4.95 -6.99 -2.60
N ILE A 33 -3.96 -7.69 -3.16
CA ILE A 33 -2.76 -7.06 -3.72
C ILE A 33 -2.55 -7.43 -5.18
N ALA A 34 -1.92 -6.53 -5.93
CA ALA A 34 -1.43 -6.77 -7.28
C ALA A 34 0.10 -6.82 -7.26
N VAL A 35 0.65 -7.86 -7.85
CA VAL A 35 2.09 -8.07 -7.98
C VAL A 35 2.47 -7.96 -9.44
N ASN A 36 3.34 -7.02 -9.76
CA ASN A 36 3.81 -6.77 -11.11
C ASN A 36 5.13 -7.49 -11.37
N ARG A 37 5.24 -8.13 -12.52
CA ARG A 37 6.48 -8.71 -13.02
C ARG A 37 6.78 -8.16 -14.41
N PHE A 38 7.94 -7.55 -14.56
CA PHE A 38 8.41 -7.00 -15.82
C PHE A 38 9.45 -7.92 -16.43
N TYR A 39 9.27 -8.28 -17.69
CA TYR A 39 10.23 -9.12 -18.42
C TYR A 39 10.19 -8.83 -19.91
N LYS A 40 11.22 -9.28 -20.63
CA LYS A 40 11.23 -9.28 -22.09
C LYS A 40 10.80 -10.64 -22.61
N ASN A 41 9.85 -10.64 -23.56
CA ASN A 41 9.43 -11.86 -24.24
C ASN A 41 10.46 -12.31 -25.29
N THR A 42 10.21 -13.42 -25.97
CA THR A 42 11.07 -13.97 -27.03
C THR A 42 11.20 -13.03 -28.24
N ALA A 43 10.23 -12.15 -28.46
CA ALA A 43 10.27 -11.13 -29.51
C ALA A 43 11.00 -9.84 -29.10
N GLY A 44 11.59 -9.78 -27.90
CA GLY A 44 12.29 -8.61 -27.38
C GLY A 44 11.42 -7.48 -26.86
N GLU A 45 10.10 -7.70 -26.76
CA GLU A 45 9.13 -6.74 -26.25
C GLU A 45 9.09 -6.74 -24.72
N ASN A 46 8.93 -5.56 -24.12
CA ASN A 46 8.72 -5.42 -22.68
C ASN A 46 7.29 -5.82 -22.31
N VAL A 47 7.14 -6.76 -21.40
CA VAL A 47 5.83 -7.26 -20.94
C VAL A 47 5.70 -6.98 -19.44
N ASN A 48 4.53 -6.50 -19.04
CA ASN A 48 4.13 -6.39 -17.65
C ASN A 48 3.06 -7.44 -17.35
N GLU A 49 3.41 -8.40 -16.49
CA GLU A 49 2.50 -9.43 -16.01
C GLU A 49 2.00 -9.02 -14.62
N VAL A 50 0.70 -9.00 -14.44
CA VAL A 50 0.07 -8.65 -13.16
C VAL A 50 -0.59 -9.89 -12.58
N SER A 51 -0.22 -10.24 -11.36
CA SER A 51 -0.85 -11.33 -10.60
C SER A 51 -1.56 -10.76 -9.38
N TYR A 52 -2.72 -11.30 -9.06
CA TYR A 52 -3.56 -10.86 -7.95
C TYR A 52 -3.62 -11.91 -6.86
N PHE A 53 -3.37 -11.50 -5.63
CA PHE A 53 -3.40 -12.38 -4.46
C PHE A 53 -4.19 -11.75 -3.33
N ASP A 54 -4.81 -12.58 -2.51
CA ASP A 54 -5.44 -12.17 -1.27
C ASP A 54 -4.52 -12.48 -0.08
N ILE A 55 -4.27 -11.48 0.73
CA ILE A 55 -3.52 -11.62 1.97
C ILE A 55 -4.52 -11.69 3.12
N GLU A 56 -4.43 -12.74 3.93
CA GLU A 56 -5.24 -12.91 5.13
C GLU A 56 -4.42 -12.58 6.37
N THR A 57 -4.97 -11.75 7.24
CA THR A 57 -4.37 -11.40 8.53
C THR A 57 -5.36 -11.66 9.64
N TYR A 58 -4.86 -12.04 10.81
CA TYR A 58 -5.67 -12.49 11.96
C TYR A 58 -5.32 -11.71 13.22
N LYS A 59 -6.31 -11.56 14.09
CA LYS A 59 -6.15 -11.00 15.46
C LYS A 59 -5.58 -9.58 15.46
N THR A 60 -4.54 -9.33 16.23
CA THR A 60 -3.90 -8.01 16.34
C THR A 60 -3.30 -7.52 15.03
N MET A 61 -2.79 -8.43 14.20
CA MET A 61 -2.31 -8.09 12.85
C MET A 61 -3.46 -7.62 11.97
N ALA A 62 -4.66 -8.20 12.11
CA ALA A 62 -5.85 -7.75 11.40
C ALA A 62 -6.25 -6.33 11.79
N ASP A 63 -6.16 -5.97 13.07
CA ASP A 63 -6.39 -4.60 13.55
C ASP A 63 -5.41 -3.61 12.95
N TYR A 64 -4.15 -3.95 12.93
CA TYR A 64 -3.08 -3.13 12.33
C TYR A 64 -3.31 -2.96 10.82
N CYS A 65 -3.62 -4.03 10.12
CA CYS A 65 -3.86 -4.00 8.67
C CYS A 65 -5.14 -3.24 8.29
N GLU A 66 -6.20 -3.33 9.08
CA GLU A 66 -7.41 -2.53 8.87
C GLU A 66 -7.11 -1.04 8.91
N LYS A 67 -6.28 -0.62 9.86
CA LYS A 67 -5.89 0.78 10.05
C LYS A 67 -4.95 1.29 8.96
N GLU A 68 -3.96 0.49 8.56
CA GLU A 68 -2.88 0.91 7.68
C GLU A 68 -3.12 0.63 6.20
N SER A 69 -4.05 -0.29 5.87
CA SER A 69 -4.32 -0.65 4.48
C SER A 69 -5.11 0.42 3.77
N GLU A 70 -4.57 0.88 2.64
CA GLU A 70 -5.20 1.85 1.77
C GLU A 70 -4.94 1.47 0.32
N LYS A 71 -5.92 1.65 -0.56
CA LYS A 71 -5.78 1.42 -2.00
C LYS A 71 -4.57 2.16 -2.56
N GLY A 72 -3.71 1.45 -3.28
CA GLY A 72 -2.50 1.97 -3.91
C GLY A 72 -1.26 1.91 -3.04
N ARG A 73 -1.39 1.60 -1.75
CA ARG A 73 -0.24 1.48 -0.85
C ARG A 73 0.56 0.22 -1.13
N GLY A 74 1.89 0.35 -1.17
CA GLY A 74 2.81 -0.78 -1.27
C GLY A 74 2.90 -1.55 0.02
N VAL A 75 3.02 -2.87 -0.09
CA VAL A 75 3.10 -3.77 1.06
C VAL A 75 4.05 -4.92 0.77
N ARG A 76 4.84 -5.30 1.78
CA ARG A 76 5.70 -6.48 1.76
C ARG A 76 5.21 -7.47 2.80
N VAL A 77 5.00 -8.70 2.39
CA VAL A 77 4.43 -9.76 3.24
C VAL A 77 5.35 -10.97 3.26
N LYS A 78 5.62 -11.45 4.46
CA LYS A 78 6.15 -12.80 4.68
C LYS A 78 5.02 -13.65 5.26
N GLY A 79 4.77 -14.79 4.67
CA GLY A 79 3.70 -15.65 5.11
C GLY A 79 3.79 -17.05 4.56
N ARG A 80 2.66 -17.73 4.57
CA ARG A 80 2.50 -19.08 4.07
C ARG A 80 1.31 -19.19 3.14
N LEU A 81 1.34 -20.14 2.23
CA LEU A 81 0.20 -20.46 1.38
C LEU A 81 -0.81 -21.27 2.18
N LYS A 82 -2.08 -20.94 2.00
CA LYS A 82 -3.20 -21.67 2.57
C LYS A 82 -4.21 -21.97 1.50
N GLN A 83 -4.66 -23.21 1.42
CA GLN A 83 -5.72 -23.60 0.53
C GLN A 83 -7.04 -23.66 1.33
N ASN A 84 -8.01 -22.87 0.88
CA ASN A 84 -9.37 -22.91 1.39
C ASN A 84 -10.22 -23.77 0.46
N ARG A 85 -10.91 -24.76 1.00
CA ARG A 85 -11.81 -25.64 0.25
C ARG A 85 -13.22 -25.50 0.81
N TRP A 86 -14.19 -25.48 -0.07
CA TRP A 86 -15.61 -25.47 0.31
C TRP A 86 -16.44 -26.19 -0.74
N ASP A 87 -17.55 -26.75 -0.31
CA ASP A 87 -18.51 -27.37 -1.20
C ASP A 87 -19.59 -26.36 -1.56
N SER A 88 -19.85 -26.23 -2.86
CA SER A 88 -20.94 -25.37 -3.33
C SER A 88 -22.28 -26.12 -3.32
N SER A 89 -23.38 -25.36 -3.41
CA SER A 89 -24.74 -25.89 -3.40
C SER A 89 -25.05 -26.87 -4.56
N ASP A 90 -24.25 -26.83 -5.62
CA ASP A 90 -24.35 -27.74 -6.78
C ASP A 90 -23.55 -29.03 -6.64
N GLY A 91 -22.98 -29.30 -5.47
CA GLY A 91 -22.20 -30.50 -5.14
C GLY A 91 -20.75 -30.49 -5.64
N LYS A 92 -20.25 -29.36 -6.18
CA LYS A 92 -18.86 -29.21 -6.61
C LYS A 92 -17.98 -28.71 -5.48
N THR A 93 -16.79 -29.30 -5.35
CA THR A 93 -15.76 -28.82 -4.45
C THR A 93 -14.98 -27.69 -5.10
N ASN A 94 -14.96 -26.53 -4.47
CA ASN A 94 -14.18 -25.37 -4.89
C ASN A 94 -12.95 -25.20 -3.99
N SER A 95 -11.89 -24.63 -4.53
CA SER A 95 -10.70 -24.30 -3.77
C SER A 95 -10.14 -22.94 -4.17
N ARG A 96 -9.54 -22.27 -3.22
CA ARG A 96 -8.84 -21.00 -3.43
C ARG A 96 -7.58 -20.96 -2.57
N ILE A 97 -6.50 -20.43 -3.14
CA ILE A 97 -5.26 -20.26 -2.42
C ILE A 97 -5.16 -18.81 -1.96
N SER A 98 -4.90 -18.61 -0.68
CA SER A 98 -4.62 -17.31 -0.08
C SER A 98 -3.26 -17.35 0.62
N ILE A 99 -2.75 -16.18 0.95
CA ILE A 99 -1.51 -16.02 1.68
C ILE A 99 -1.84 -15.56 3.10
N VAL A 100 -1.48 -16.37 4.08
CA VAL A 100 -1.63 -16.00 5.49
C VAL A 100 -0.38 -15.26 5.93
N ALA A 101 -0.52 -14.00 6.29
CA ALA A 101 0.60 -13.16 6.69
C ALA A 101 1.11 -13.56 8.09
N GLU A 102 2.41 -13.75 8.19
CA GLU A 102 3.15 -13.90 9.44
C GLU A 102 3.83 -12.60 9.85
N ASN A 103 4.24 -11.80 8.86
CA ASN A 103 4.80 -10.47 9.02
C ASN A 103 4.37 -9.60 7.83
N ILE A 104 4.03 -8.35 8.09
CA ILE A 104 3.61 -7.40 7.06
C ILE A 104 4.25 -6.03 7.32
N GLU A 105 4.76 -5.43 6.25
CA GLU A 105 5.35 -4.10 6.27
C GLU A 105 4.65 -3.23 5.22
N PHE A 106 4.18 -2.07 5.64
CA PHE A 106 3.58 -1.09 4.74
C PHE A 106 4.63 -0.07 4.30
N LYS A 107 4.67 0.20 3.00
CA LYS A 107 5.55 1.25 2.46
C LYS A 107 4.95 2.63 2.69
N THR A 108 5.82 3.63 2.80
CA THR A 108 5.39 5.02 2.89
C THR A 108 4.63 5.43 1.63
N MET A 109 3.49 6.08 1.79
CA MET A 109 2.69 6.53 0.65
C MET A 109 3.33 7.73 -0.04
N LEU A 110 3.42 7.67 -1.36
CA LEU A 110 3.92 8.77 -2.20
C LEU A 110 3.09 10.06 -2.06
N LYS A 111 1.80 9.93 -1.76
CA LYS A 111 0.90 11.08 -1.53
C LYS A 111 1.37 12.00 -0.40
N ASN A 112 1.99 11.44 0.64
CA ASN A 112 2.51 12.24 1.75
C ASN A 112 3.74 13.05 1.33
N LYS A 113 4.62 12.46 0.50
CA LYS A 113 5.77 13.18 -0.07
C LYS A 113 5.36 14.34 -0.98
N THR A 114 4.32 14.16 -1.77
CA THR A 114 3.81 15.23 -2.65
C THR A 114 3.23 16.39 -1.85
N LYS A 115 2.46 16.12 -0.80
CA LYS A 115 1.93 17.14 0.10
C LYS A 115 3.03 17.88 0.87
N GLU A 116 4.03 17.15 1.36
CA GLU A 116 5.19 17.76 2.03
C GLU A 116 6.00 18.65 1.08
N LEU A 117 6.22 18.22 -0.16
CA LEU A 117 6.89 19.00 -1.19
C LEU A 117 6.09 20.23 -1.62
N GLU A 118 4.79 20.13 -1.72
CA GLU A 118 3.90 21.27 -2.01
C GLU A 118 3.91 22.27 -0.85
N ALA A 119 3.82 21.82 0.40
CA ALA A 119 3.90 22.66 1.57
C ALA A 119 5.24 23.40 1.68
N ILE A 120 6.35 22.75 1.35
CA ILE A 120 7.70 23.36 1.30
C ILE A 120 7.76 24.42 0.21
N LYS A 121 7.21 24.17 -0.98
CA LYS A 121 7.17 25.13 -2.09
C LYS A 121 6.33 26.37 -1.76
N GLU A 122 5.21 26.22 -1.10
CA GLU A 122 4.37 27.33 -0.66
C GLU A 122 5.06 28.17 0.42
N ALA A 123 5.72 27.54 1.39
CA ALA A 123 6.50 28.23 2.42
C ALA A 123 7.65 29.04 1.83
N THR A 124 8.34 28.50 0.81
CA THR A 124 9.43 29.19 0.12
C THR A 124 8.94 30.37 -0.70
N LYS A 125 7.76 30.27 -1.34
CA LYS A 125 7.14 31.40 -2.06
C LYS A 125 6.75 32.54 -1.13
N SER A 126 6.22 32.24 0.05
CA SER A 126 5.82 33.27 1.00
C SER A 126 7.00 34.03 1.62
N SER A 127 8.15 33.38 1.79
CA SER A 127 9.37 34.03 2.28
C SER A 127 9.99 34.96 1.22
N SER A 128 9.99 34.54 -0.04
CA SER A 128 10.55 35.36 -1.12
C SER A 128 9.72 36.62 -1.42
N SER A 129 8.40 36.57 -1.24
CA SER A 129 7.54 37.75 -1.40
C SER A 129 7.70 38.76 -0.26
N LYS A 130 7.97 38.31 0.96
CA LYS A 130 8.25 39.21 2.10
C LYS A 130 9.60 39.91 1.99
N GLU A 131 10.63 39.24 1.50
CA GLU A 131 11.92 39.85 1.23
C GLU A 131 11.82 40.94 0.14
N HIS A 132 11.03 40.70 -0.90
CA HIS A 132 10.82 41.68 -1.97
C HIS A 132 10.02 42.91 -1.51
N GLU A 133 9.04 42.77 -0.62
CA GLU A 133 8.32 43.89 0.01
C GLU A 133 9.21 44.72 0.95
N MET A 134 10.13 44.06 1.69
CA MET A 134 11.11 44.75 2.54
C MET A 134 12.13 45.54 1.75
N GLU A 135 12.62 45.06 0.61
CA GLU A 135 13.53 45.79 -0.26
C GLU A 135 12.90 47.04 -0.90
N LEU A 136 11.63 46.95 -1.32
CA LEU A 136 10.85 48.06 -1.84
C LEU A 136 10.60 49.17 -0.81
N SER A 137 10.39 48.83 0.48
CA SER A 137 10.20 49.83 1.53
C SER A 137 11.47 50.61 1.90
N ASP A 138 12.65 49.97 1.78
CA ASP A 138 13.95 50.61 1.99
C ASP A 138 14.32 51.56 0.85
N GLU A 139 13.96 51.28 -0.40
CA GLU A 139 14.14 52.17 -1.55
C GLU A 139 13.22 53.42 -1.45
N ASP A 140 11.97 53.24 -1.02
CA ASP A 140 11.03 54.36 -0.79
C ASP A 140 11.48 55.31 0.34
N MET A 141 12.17 54.78 1.37
CA MET A 141 12.75 55.61 2.43
C MET A 141 13.95 56.43 1.95
N LEU A 142 14.75 55.95 1.01
CA LEU A 142 15.91 56.63 0.44
C LEU A 142 15.51 57.75 -0.53
N GLU A 143 14.38 57.67 -1.21
CA GLU A 143 13.87 58.71 -2.11
C GLU A 143 13.18 59.88 -1.37
N ALA A 144 12.87 59.78 -0.09
CA ALA A 144 12.19 60.79 0.73
C ALA A 144 13.16 61.81 1.38
N GLU A 145 14.47 61.65 1.27
CA GLU A 145 15.52 62.58 1.66
C GLU A 145 15.99 63.46 0.45
#